data_dde895928ee7ffa17fc76480b3667592
#
_entry.id   dde895928ee7ffa17fc76480b3667592
#
_cell.length_a   1.000
_cell.length_b   1.000
_cell.length_c   1.000
_cell.angle_alpha   90.00
_cell.angle_beta   90.00
_cell.angle_gamma   90.00
#
_symmetry.space_group_name_H-M   'P 1'
#
loop_
_entity.id
_entity.type
_entity.pdbx_description
1 polymer ?
#
loop_
_entity_poly.entity_id
_entity_poly.type
_entity_poly.pdbx_seq_one_letter_code
_entity_poly.pdbx_strand_id
1 'polypeptide(L)'
;MIDPDDHYVPGDTPFYRRRFRCRKTADPHSGGRLCPPAARPVREAPRIILAFVLLGVAALDLGYCVPVVAARRLSLSQAEALAVRANPALKGLRQAAVNLHHEAVAVGQLPDPRLSLGAQNMPLNNFAMSQQQMSVVQFGVSQAFPPWGELAARRRKAAFTTRAAIENDYERRAEIVFLLRQAWFAALYAHKAVMAIAREETLARETLAAARARYRAGRASLADVLRAELAVDALRNRADRVHATGAAARARITQILACPRPPTLATQWPALPAAGPAIAIGRMVRQPLLLAARDEWRAARAGVGIAKSAYWPAITVKAAYGKDFFPGSPNWLSVGLSFSLPIFPAERQDQRLDAARARSLEARYRYEDQSLALRRRLRSAESLHAALKRELARTQGALLPTARAAFSAALDSYAAGRLGMTAPLAAQGRVLKYALLRLNERKDLETVAAEIDWLTTQRSGGYGNGQ
;
A
#
# COMPACT_ATOMS: atom_id res chain seq x y z
N MET A 1 -13.27 42.44 2.66
CA MET A 1 -14.54 42.37 3.38
C MET A 1 -15.15 41.04 2.98
N ILE A 2 -14.72 39.99 3.62
CA ILE A 2 -15.12 38.60 3.36
C ILE A 2 -15.40 38.01 4.73
N ASP A 3 -16.61 37.53 4.87
CA ASP A 3 -17.20 36.98 6.10
C ASP A 3 -16.68 35.56 6.35
N PRO A 4 -16.24 35.24 7.55
CA PRO A 4 -15.87 33.86 7.90
C PRO A 4 -16.94 33.31 8.84
N ASP A 5 -17.79 32.38 8.39
CA ASP A 5 -18.48 31.40 9.24
C ASP A 5 -19.38 30.49 8.36
N ASP A 6 -18.84 29.33 8.01
CA ASP A 6 -19.68 28.21 7.60
C ASP A 6 -19.14 26.92 8.25
N HIS A 7 -19.72 26.63 9.43
CA HIS A 7 -19.53 25.38 10.14
C HIS A 7 -20.36 24.28 9.50
N TYR A 8 -19.72 23.38 8.78
CA TYR A 8 -20.32 22.13 8.31
C TYR A 8 -20.33 21.09 9.43
N VAL A 9 -21.51 20.73 9.90
CA VAL A 9 -21.80 19.61 10.81
C VAL A 9 -22.18 18.38 9.98
N PRO A 10 -21.54 17.21 10.09
CA PRO A 10 -22.00 16.02 9.40
C PRO A 10 -23.17 15.37 10.16
N GLY A 11 -24.32 15.30 9.46
CA GLY A 11 -25.53 14.65 9.95
C GLY A 11 -25.48 13.12 9.81
N ASP A 12 -25.99 12.45 10.80
CA ASP A 12 -26.23 11.03 10.94
C ASP A 12 -27.11 10.45 9.84
N THR A 13 -26.70 9.34 9.25
CA THR A 13 -27.55 8.50 8.41
C THR A 13 -28.05 7.27 9.21
N PRO A 14 -29.35 7.01 9.29
CA PRO A 14 -29.87 5.87 10.07
C PRO A 14 -29.83 4.56 9.27
N PHE A 15 -29.34 3.53 9.92
CA PHE A 15 -29.36 2.14 9.51
C PHE A 15 -30.79 1.61 9.38
N TYR A 16 -31.20 1.16 8.20
CA TYR A 16 -32.45 0.44 7.97
C TYR A 16 -32.28 -1.06 8.27
N ARG A 17 -32.68 -1.51 9.47
CA ARG A 17 -32.95 -2.92 9.78
C ARG A 17 -34.35 -3.28 9.30
N ARG A 18 -34.48 -4.04 8.23
CA ARG A 18 -35.74 -4.75 7.91
C ARG A 18 -35.75 -6.10 8.62
N ARG A 19 -36.59 -6.21 9.67
CA ARG A 19 -37.04 -7.46 10.25
C ARG A 19 -38.18 -8.00 9.39
N PHE A 20 -38.02 -9.18 8.80
CA PHE A 20 -39.13 -9.95 8.28
C PHE A 20 -39.86 -10.63 9.43
N ARG A 21 -41.10 -10.23 9.67
CA ARG A 21 -42.06 -10.94 10.55
C ARG A 21 -42.90 -11.89 9.69
N CYS A 22 -42.79 -13.20 9.92
CA CYS A 22 -43.78 -14.17 9.49
C CYS A 22 -45.07 -13.96 10.28
N ARG A 23 -46.17 -13.68 9.58
CA ARG A 23 -47.53 -13.68 10.14
C ARG A 23 -48.18 -14.99 9.76
N LYS A 24 -48.51 -15.81 10.78
CA LYS A 24 -49.44 -16.96 10.69
C LYS A 24 -50.85 -16.41 10.61
N THR A 25 -51.61 -16.83 9.63
CA THR A 25 -53.08 -16.85 9.72
C THR A 25 -53.56 -18.25 9.28
N ALA A 26 -54.26 -18.91 10.16
CA ALA A 26 -55.05 -20.11 9.95
C ALA A 26 -56.42 -19.70 9.39
N ASP A 27 -56.99 -20.44 8.45
CA ASP A 27 -58.06 -21.40 8.61
C ASP A 27 -58.82 -21.69 7.27
N PRO A 28 -59.84 -22.54 7.25
CA PRO A 28 -59.81 -23.84 6.59
C PRO A 28 -60.93 -23.92 5.53
N HIS A 29 -60.86 -24.86 4.59
CA HIS A 29 -61.92 -25.72 4.09
C HIS A 29 -61.64 -26.33 2.70
N SER A 30 -61.96 -27.63 2.63
CA SER A 30 -62.34 -28.47 1.46
C SER A 30 -61.22 -28.92 0.52
N GLY A 31 -60.79 -30.14 0.55
CA GLY A 31 -61.50 -31.24 -0.11
C GLY A 31 -60.84 -31.61 -1.44
N GLY A 32 -60.11 -32.72 -1.49
CA GLY A 32 -59.61 -33.27 -2.77
C GLY A 32 -58.38 -34.16 -2.63
N ARG A 33 -58.62 -35.46 -2.41
CA ARG A 33 -57.58 -36.51 -2.41
C ARG A 33 -57.12 -36.81 -3.85
N LEU A 34 -55.81 -36.82 -4.06
CA LEU A 34 -55.16 -37.65 -5.09
C LEU A 34 -53.73 -37.98 -4.61
N CYS A 35 -53.48 -39.26 -4.37
CA CYS A 35 -52.16 -39.81 -4.10
C CYS A 35 -51.34 -39.90 -5.35
N PRO A 36 -50.04 -39.57 -5.32
CA PRO A 36 -49.06 -40.02 -6.30
C PRO A 36 -48.31 -41.27 -5.80
N PRO A 37 -47.75 -42.08 -6.68
CA PRO A 37 -47.26 -43.42 -6.42
C PRO A 37 -45.87 -43.44 -5.77
N ALA A 38 -45.65 -44.58 -5.05
CA ALA A 38 -44.45 -44.90 -4.30
C ALA A 38 -43.14 -44.78 -5.11
N ALA A 39 -42.20 -43.98 -4.58
CA ALA A 39 -40.81 -43.97 -5.01
C ALA A 39 -40.03 -45.05 -4.25
N ARG A 40 -39.30 -45.88 -5.03
CA ARG A 40 -38.42 -46.97 -4.58
C ARG A 40 -37.24 -46.40 -3.73
N PRO A 41 -36.74 -47.17 -2.74
CA PRO A 41 -35.62 -46.75 -1.93
C PRO A 41 -34.31 -46.75 -2.73
N VAL A 42 -33.61 -45.60 -2.73
CA VAL A 42 -32.24 -45.50 -3.22
C VAL A 42 -31.30 -46.06 -2.12
N ARG A 43 -30.51 -47.03 -2.51
CA ARG A 43 -29.50 -47.73 -1.73
C ARG A 43 -28.55 -46.72 -1.06
N GLU A 44 -28.25 -46.95 0.22
CA GLU A 44 -27.24 -46.28 1.02
C GLU A 44 -25.86 -46.33 0.34
N ALA A 45 -25.32 -45.18 -0.02
CA ALA A 45 -23.91 -45.01 -0.35
C ALA A 45 -23.10 -44.83 0.97
N PRO A 46 -21.90 -45.43 1.06
CA PRO A 46 -21.21 -45.58 2.32
C PRO A 46 -20.71 -44.24 2.90
N ARG A 47 -20.93 -44.08 4.18
CA ARG A 47 -20.52 -42.95 5.05
C ARG A 47 -19.02 -42.61 5.08
N ILE A 48 -18.19 -43.24 4.24
CA ILE A 48 -16.74 -43.08 4.21
C ILE A 48 -16.27 -41.85 3.39
N ILE A 49 -17.08 -41.33 2.47
CA ILE A 49 -16.70 -40.19 1.61
C ILE A 49 -16.86 -38.85 2.31
N LEU A 50 -17.73 -38.74 3.31
CA LEU A 50 -17.95 -37.48 4.06
C LEU A 50 -16.81 -37.15 5.04
N ALA A 51 -16.10 -38.17 5.52
CA ALA A 51 -14.96 -37.97 6.45
C ALA A 51 -13.71 -37.42 5.75
N PHE A 52 -13.50 -37.74 4.47
CA PHE A 52 -12.36 -37.21 3.71
C PHE A 52 -12.56 -35.79 3.19
N VAL A 53 -13.79 -35.33 3.00
CA VAL A 53 -14.06 -33.93 2.58
C VAL A 53 -13.94 -32.96 3.76
N LEU A 54 -14.29 -33.37 4.97
CA LEU A 54 -14.11 -32.55 6.17
C LEU A 54 -12.65 -32.47 6.65
N LEU A 55 -11.83 -33.49 6.40
CA LEU A 55 -10.39 -33.43 6.68
C LEU A 55 -9.63 -32.59 5.61
N GLY A 56 -10.14 -32.48 4.39
CA GLY A 56 -9.52 -31.69 3.32
C GLY A 56 -9.76 -30.18 3.46
N VAL A 57 -10.84 -29.74 4.08
CA VAL A 57 -11.16 -28.31 4.27
C VAL A 57 -10.42 -27.73 5.49
N ALA A 58 -10.15 -28.54 6.52
CA ALA A 58 -9.37 -28.10 7.68
C ALA A 58 -7.85 -27.96 7.41
N ALA A 59 -7.35 -28.50 6.29
CA ALA A 59 -5.92 -28.40 5.90
C ALA A 59 -5.58 -27.21 5.02
N LEU A 60 -6.56 -26.44 4.53
CA LEU A 60 -6.35 -25.33 3.60
C LEU A 60 -6.14 -23.96 4.26
N ASP A 61 -6.41 -23.83 5.57
CA ASP A 61 -6.22 -22.57 6.30
C ASP A 61 -4.94 -22.49 7.16
N LEU A 62 -4.09 -23.50 7.15
CA LEU A 62 -2.83 -23.55 7.92
C LEU A 62 -1.56 -23.39 7.09
N GLY A 63 -1.68 -22.95 5.87
CA GLY A 63 -0.61 -22.97 4.88
C GLY A 63 0.15 -21.68 4.65
N TYR A 64 0.33 -20.75 5.61
CA TYR A 64 1.26 -19.61 5.42
C TYR A 64 1.87 -19.12 6.73
N CYS A 65 2.65 -19.90 7.32
CA CYS A 65 3.91 -19.58 7.97
C CYS A 65 4.50 -20.90 8.44
N VAL A 66 5.40 -21.49 7.66
CA VAL A 66 6.21 -22.61 8.14
C VAL A 66 7.09 -22.05 9.25
N PRO A 67 6.81 -22.30 10.52
CA PRO A 67 7.68 -21.91 11.60
C PRO A 67 8.59 -23.09 11.90
N VAL A 68 9.44 -23.46 10.98
CA VAL A 68 10.57 -24.31 11.31
C VAL A 68 11.84 -23.55 11.02
N VAL A 69 12.01 -22.46 11.76
CA VAL A 69 13.33 -22.00 12.15
C VAL A 69 13.26 -21.74 13.65
N ALA A 70 13.17 -22.82 14.41
CA ALA A 70 13.55 -22.77 15.81
C ALA A 70 14.96 -22.14 15.89
N ALA A 71 15.07 -21.05 16.61
CA ALA A 71 16.33 -20.43 17.09
C ALA A 71 17.22 -19.69 16.08
N ARG A 72 16.96 -19.59 14.80
CA ARG A 72 17.80 -18.75 13.94
C ARG A 72 17.25 -17.32 13.91
N ARG A 73 18.02 -16.37 14.49
CA ARG A 73 17.66 -14.94 14.45
C ARG A 73 17.55 -14.47 13.01
N LEU A 74 16.43 -13.85 12.66
CA LEU A 74 16.18 -13.33 11.32
C LEU A 74 17.20 -12.23 11.00
N SER A 75 17.89 -12.32 9.87
CA SER A 75 18.74 -11.24 9.36
C SER A 75 17.92 -10.20 8.60
N LEU A 76 18.47 -8.98 8.44
CA LEU A 76 17.79 -7.93 7.67
C LEU A 76 17.52 -8.37 6.23
N SER A 77 18.50 -8.97 5.55
CA SER A 77 18.34 -9.42 4.16
C SER A 77 17.27 -10.51 4.00
N GLN A 78 17.17 -11.43 4.95
CA GLN A 78 16.08 -12.42 4.97
C GLN A 78 14.72 -11.77 5.20
N ALA A 79 14.66 -10.76 6.09
CA ALA A 79 13.45 -9.99 6.34
C ALA A 79 13.00 -9.20 5.11
N GLU A 80 13.92 -8.58 4.38
CA GLU A 80 13.66 -7.88 3.12
C GLU A 80 13.06 -8.82 2.06
N ALA A 81 13.65 -9.99 1.87
CA ALA A 81 13.14 -11.00 0.95
C ALA A 81 11.73 -11.48 1.33
N LEU A 82 11.49 -11.72 2.63
CA LEU A 82 10.16 -12.10 3.14
C LEU A 82 9.13 -10.98 2.94
N ALA A 83 9.48 -9.73 3.25
CA ALA A 83 8.60 -8.57 3.08
C ALA A 83 8.12 -8.44 1.63
N VAL A 84 9.01 -8.57 0.66
CA VAL A 84 8.67 -8.49 -0.77
C VAL A 84 7.78 -9.66 -1.23
N ARG A 85 7.97 -10.85 -0.65
CA ARG A 85 7.18 -12.05 -1.03
C ARG A 85 5.82 -12.11 -0.35
N ALA A 86 5.73 -11.79 0.94
CA ALA A 86 4.56 -12.04 1.78
C ALA A 86 3.59 -10.86 1.84
N ASN A 87 4.04 -9.64 1.63
CA ASN A 87 3.25 -8.42 1.86
C ASN A 87 1.98 -8.36 1.00
N PRO A 88 0.77 -8.28 1.60
CA PRO A 88 -0.49 -8.27 0.87
C PRO A 88 -0.65 -7.05 -0.06
N ALA A 89 -0.09 -5.89 0.31
CA ALA A 89 -0.17 -4.69 -0.53
C ALA A 89 0.52 -4.89 -1.88
N LEU A 90 1.67 -5.60 -1.92
CA LEU A 90 2.35 -5.93 -3.18
C LEU A 90 1.56 -6.96 -4.01
N LYS A 91 0.91 -7.93 -3.34
CA LYS A 91 0.03 -8.87 -4.05
C LYS A 91 -1.13 -8.14 -4.71
N GLY A 92 -1.74 -7.17 -4.00
CA GLY A 92 -2.81 -6.33 -4.54
C GLY A 92 -2.37 -5.49 -5.75
N LEU A 93 -1.21 -4.84 -5.69
CA LEU A 93 -0.68 -4.05 -6.81
C LEU A 93 -0.36 -4.91 -8.04
N ARG A 94 0.16 -6.12 -7.85
CA ARG A 94 0.37 -7.07 -8.95
C ARG A 94 -0.93 -7.44 -9.63
N GLN A 95 -1.99 -7.74 -8.86
CA GLN A 95 -3.31 -8.03 -9.42
C GLN A 95 -3.92 -6.81 -10.13
N ALA A 96 -3.70 -5.60 -9.60
CA ALA A 96 -4.12 -4.37 -10.29
C ALA A 96 -3.40 -4.18 -11.65
N ALA A 97 -2.10 -4.49 -11.73
CA ALA A 97 -1.38 -4.45 -12.99
C ALA A 97 -1.86 -5.53 -13.99
N VAL A 98 -2.19 -6.74 -13.49
CA VAL A 98 -2.78 -7.81 -14.31
C VAL A 98 -4.17 -7.40 -14.83
N ASN A 99 -5.02 -6.80 -13.96
CA ASN A 99 -6.32 -6.27 -14.37
C ASN A 99 -6.17 -5.24 -15.49
N LEU A 100 -5.33 -4.23 -15.30
CA LEU A 100 -5.07 -3.20 -16.31
C LEU A 100 -4.51 -3.76 -17.61
N HIS A 101 -3.74 -4.86 -17.55
CA HIS A 101 -3.25 -5.54 -18.75
C HIS A 101 -4.41 -6.15 -19.54
N HIS A 102 -5.33 -6.88 -18.89
CA HIS A 102 -6.50 -7.45 -19.55
C HIS A 102 -7.45 -6.36 -20.08
N GLU A 103 -7.67 -5.30 -19.33
CA GLU A 103 -8.42 -4.13 -19.80
C GLU A 103 -7.78 -3.48 -21.04
N ALA A 104 -6.43 -3.39 -21.09
CA ALA A 104 -5.73 -2.85 -22.24
C ALA A 104 -5.95 -3.67 -23.53
N VAL A 105 -6.14 -4.98 -23.40
CA VAL A 105 -6.54 -5.84 -24.54
C VAL A 105 -7.99 -5.56 -24.92
N ALA A 106 -8.90 -5.53 -23.95
CA ALA A 106 -10.35 -5.40 -24.17
C ALA A 106 -10.72 -4.05 -24.83
N VAL A 107 -10.18 -2.92 -24.32
CA VAL A 107 -10.51 -1.57 -24.83
C VAL A 107 -10.03 -1.31 -26.26
N GLY A 108 -9.15 -2.17 -26.76
CA GLY A 108 -8.66 -2.10 -28.15
C GLY A 108 -9.46 -2.91 -29.14
N GLN A 109 -10.48 -3.64 -28.70
CA GLN A 109 -11.32 -4.46 -29.56
C GLN A 109 -12.54 -3.68 -30.09
N LEU A 110 -13.14 -4.21 -31.15
CA LEU A 110 -14.44 -3.69 -31.62
C LEU A 110 -15.51 -3.97 -30.55
N PRO A 111 -16.51 -3.09 -30.42
CA PRO A 111 -17.71 -3.39 -29.63
C PRO A 111 -18.41 -4.66 -30.13
N ASP A 112 -19.07 -5.37 -29.22
CA ASP A 112 -19.79 -6.59 -29.57
C ASP A 112 -20.92 -6.29 -30.59
N PRO A 113 -21.19 -7.20 -31.53
CA PRO A 113 -22.36 -7.14 -32.38
C PRO A 113 -23.65 -7.12 -31.57
N ARG A 114 -24.61 -6.30 -31.97
CA ARG A 114 -25.90 -6.24 -31.30
C ARG A 114 -26.93 -6.99 -32.10
N LEU A 115 -27.61 -7.95 -31.46
CA LEU A 115 -28.76 -8.61 -31.98
C LEU A 115 -30.01 -7.81 -31.60
N SER A 116 -30.94 -7.62 -32.53
CA SER A 116 -32.22 -6.96 -32.31
C SER A 116 -33.36 -7.81 -32.80
N LEU A 117 -34.42 -7.90 -32.03
CA LEU A 117 -35.70 -8.48 -32.39
C LEU A 117 -36.76 -7.44 -32.12
N GLY A 118 -37.62 -7.14 -33.06
CA GLY A 118 -38.68 -6.15 -32.92
C GLY A 118 -39.81 -6.42 -33.88
N ALA A 119 -40.98 -5.88 -33.59
CA ALA A 119 -42.13 -5.82 -34.48
C ALA A 119 -42.31 -4.39 -34.95
N GLN A 120 -42.58 -4.18 -36.23
CA GLN A 120 -42.81 -2.87 -36.83
C GLN A 120 -44.19 -2.83 -37.51
N ASN A 121 -44.77 -1.65 -37.54
CA ASN A 121 -46.06 -1.36 -38.16
C ASN A 121 -47.21 -2.22 -37.63
N MET A 122 -47.17 -2.55 -36.32
CA MET A 122 -48.22 -3.34 -35.68
C MET A 122 -49.46 -2.48 -35.44
N PRO A 123 -50.67 -2.86 -35.92
CA PRO A 123 -51.89 -2.10 -35.68
C PRO A 123 -52.23 -2.00 -34.19
N LEU A 124 -52.49 -0.80 -33.68
CA LEU A 124 -52.75 -0.60 -32.27
C LEU A 124 -54.13 -1.04 -31.81
N ASN A 125 -55.08 -1.18 -32.77
CA ASN A 125 -56.47 -1.52 -32.46
C ASN A 125 -56.68 -3.01 -32.10
N ASN A 126 -55.88 -3.92 -32.66
CA ASN A 126 -56.04 -5.37 -32.42
C ASN A 126 -54.75 -6.16 -32.43
N PHE A 127 -53.58 -5.51 -32.62
CA PHE A 127 -52.25 -6.13 -32.70
C PHE A 127 -52.14 -7.24 -33.75
N ALA A 128 -53.04 -7.31 -34.73
CA ALA A 128 -53.08 -8.36 -35.74
C ALA A 128 -52.10 -8.06 -36.89
N MET A 129 -50.97 -8.75 -36.94
CA MET A 129 -49.92 -8.58 -37.93
C MET A 129 -50.29 -9.00 -39.35
N SER A 130 -51.38 -9.76 -39.53
CA SER A 130 -51.84 -10.25 -40.83
C SER A 130 -52.84 -9.31 -41.53
N GLN A 131 -53.24 -8.18 -40.91
CA GLN A 131 -54.28 -7.28 -41.46
C GLN A 131 -53.72 -6.11 -42.26
N GLN A 132 -52.48 -5.74 -42.04
CA GLN A 132 -51.86 -4.63 -42.75
C GLN A 132 -50.57 -5.08 -43.43
N GLN A 133 -50.36 -4.62 -44.63
CA GLN A 133 -49.10 -4.79 -45.35
C GLN A 133 -47.99 -4.10 -44.55
N MET A 134 -46.78 -4.68 -44.59
CA MET A 134 -45.58 -4.21 -43.90
C MET A 134 -45.61 -4.33 -42.36
N SER A 135 -46.59 -5.05 -41.79
CA SER A 135 -46.54 -5.51 -40.40
C SER A 135 -45.51 -6.67 -40.28
N VAL A 136 -44.29 -6.34 -39.84
CA VAL A 136 -43.19 -7.30 -39.90
C VAL A 136 -42.60 -7.56 -38.51
N VAL A 137 -42.25 -8.80 -38.26
CA VAL A 137 -41.31 -9.16 -37.20
C VAL A 137 -39.92 -9.14 -37.80
N GLN A 138 -39.07 -8.30 -37.25
CA GLN A 138 -37.73 -8.05 -37.74
C GLN A 138 -36.67 -8.65 -36.82
N PHE A 139 -35.75 -9.41 -37.38
CA PHE A 139 -34.56 -9.92 -36.76
C PHE A 139 -33.34 -9.20 -37.38
N GLY A 140 -32.53 -8.56 -36.58
CA GLY A 140 -31.43 -7.77 -37.09
C GLY A 140 -30.13 -7.94 -36.32
N VAL A 141 -29.01 -7.76 -37.02
CA VAL A 141 -27.66 -7.70 -36.49
C VAL A 141 -27.07 -6.34 -36.81
N SER A 142 -26.40 -5.72 -35.84
CA SER A 142 -25.69 -4.46 -36.07
C SER A 142 -24.30 -4.52 -35.46
N GLN A 143 -23.30 -3.97 -36.21
CA GLN A 143 -21.94 -3.83 -35.81
C GLN A 143 -21.55 -2.36 -35.82
N ALA A 144 -21.09 -1.84 -34.66
CA ALA A 144 -20.55 -0.49 -34.56
C ALA A 144 -19.02 -0.51 -34.80
N PHE A 145 -18.56 0.46 -35.59
CA PHE A 145 -17.16 0.74 -35.85
C PHE A 145 -16.85 2.12 -35.28
N PRO A 146 -16.07 2.23 -34.18
CA PRO A 146 -15.66 3.49 -33.62
C PRO A 146 -14.89 4.37 -34.61
N PRO A 147 -14.79 5.69 -34.36
CA PRO A 147 -14.07 6.60 -35.22
C PRO A 147 -12.64 6.16 -35.52
N TRP A 148 -12.16 6.53 -36.70
CA TRP A 148 -10.83 6.12 -37.16
C TRP A 148 -9.74 6.52 -36.16
N GLY A 149 -8.89 5.56 -35.77
CA GLY A 149 -7.79 5.78 -34.84
C GLY A 149 -8.17 5.72 -33.36
N GLU A 150 -9.46 5.68 -33.00
CA GLU A 150 -9.90 5.67 -31.58
C GLU A 150 -9.43 4.43 -30.85
N LEU A 151 -9.65 3.23 -31.38
CA LEU A 151 -9.23 1.99 -30.79
C LEU A 151 -7.71 1.91 -30.60
N ALA A 152 -6.96 2.37 -31.58
CA ALA A 152 -5.50 2.45 -31.49
C ALA A 152 -5.03 3.42 -30.39
N ALA A 153 -5.70 4.57 -30.25
CA ALA A 153 -5.40 5.54 -29.21
C ALA A 153 -5.80 5.02 -27.82
N ARG A 154 -6.94 4.36 -27.68
CA ARG A 154 -7.38 3.68 -26.45
C ARG A 154 -6.39 2.60 -26.02
N ARG A 155 -5.95 1.75 -26.94
CA ARG A 155 -4.94 0.72 -26.70
C ARG A 155 -3.62 1.32 -26.21
N ARG A 156 -3.14 2.39 -26.88
CA ARG A 156 -1.90 3.10 -26.45
C ARG A 156 -2.04 3.69 -25.05
N LYS A 157 -3.17 4.36 -24.75
CA LYS A 157 -3.44 4.90 -23.43
C LYS A 157 -3.39 3.81 -22.37
N ALA A 158 -4.13 2.71 -22.57
CA ALA A 158 -4.20 1.59 -21.65
C ALA A 158 -2.82 0.92 -21.46
N ALA A 159 -2.03 0.75 -22.51
CA ALA A 159 -0.68 0.21 -22.44
C ALA A 159 0.24 1.07 -21.56
N PHE A 160 0.18 2.41 -21.66
CA PHE A 160 0.96 3.27 -20.79
C PHE A 160 0.44 3.26 -19.34
N THR A 161 -0.88 3.19 -19.13
CA THR A 161 -1.46 3.03 -17.79
C THR A 161 -1.01 1.73 -17.13
N THR A 162 -0.99 0.63 -17.87
CA THR A 162 -0.45 -0.67 -17.39
C THR A 162 1.03 -0.57 -17.02
N ARG A 163 1.84 0.10 -17.86
CA ARG A 163 3.27 0.32 -17.55
C ARG A 163 3.46 1.13 -16.29
N ALA A 164 2.70 2.21 -16.12
CA ALA A 164 2.74 3.03 -14.91
C ALA A 164 2.39 2.20 -13.66
N ALA A 165 1.38 1.32 -13.73
CA ALA A 165 1.02 0.43 -12.63
C ALA A 165 2.13 -0.59 -12.29
N ILE A 166 2.84 -1.10 -13.29
CA ILE A 166 4.02 -1.97 -13.07
C ILE A 166 5.14 -1.21 -12.38
N GLU A 167 5.44 0.02 -12.80
CA GLU A 167 6.47 0.84 -12.15
C GLU A 167 6.06 1.23 -10.70
N ASN A 168 4.78 1.46 -10.43
CA ASN A 168 4.24 1.68 -9.09
C ASN A 168 4.40 0.43 -8.18
N ASP A 169 4.30 -0.80 -8.71
CA ASP A 169 4.63 -2.02 -7.94
C ASP A 169 6.14 -2.04 -7.56
N TYR A 170 7.04 -1.68 -8.49
CA TYR A 170 8.48 -1.58 -8.18
C TYR A 170 8.78 -0.52 -7.13
N GLU A 171 8.16 0.66 -7.24
CA GLU A 171 8.31 1.74 -6.26
C GLU A 171 7.83 1.28 -4.87
N ARG A 172 6.65 0.65 -4.82
CA ARG A 172 6.11 0.15 -3.54
C ARG A 172 6.96 -0.93 -2.90
N ARG A 173 7.62 -1.78 -3.70
CA ARG A 173 8.61 -2.75 -3.18
C ARG A 173 9.79 -2.07 -2.53
N ALA A 174 10.36 -1.08 -3.20
CA ALA A 174 11.49 -0.32 -2.69
C ALA A 174 11.10 0.45 -1.41
N GLU A 175 9.92 1.05 -1.38
CA GLU A 175 9.37 1.72 -0.20
C GLU A 175 9.17 0.76 0.98
N ILE A 176 8.62 -0.44 0.74
CA ILE A 176 8.44 -1.45 1.79
C ILE A 176 9.77 -1.88 2.38
N VAL A 177 10.80 -2.06 1.54
CA VAL A 177 12.16 -2.37 2.01
C VAL A 177 12.71 -1.23 2.86
N PHE A 178 12.55 0.01 2.43
CA PHE A 178 12.94 1.20 3.20
C PHE A 178 12.21 1.27 4.56
N LEU A 179 10.89 1.10 4.59
CA LEU A 179 10.10 1.12 5.82
C LEU A 179 10.48 -0.04 6.76
N LEU A 180 10.82 -1.21 6.22
CA LEU A 180 11.34 -2.33 7.00
C LEU A 180 12.68 -1.99 7.64
N ARG A 181 13.62 -1.42 6.88
CA ARG A 181 14.95 -1.00 7.38
C ARG A 181 14.80 0.04 8.48
N GLN A 182 13.95 1.02 8.29
CA GLN A 182 13.66 2.05 9.30
C GLN A 182 13.14 1.43 10.61
N ALA A 183 12.16 0.54 10.53
CA ALA A 183 11.62 -0.16 11.70
C ALA A 183 12.68 -1.10 12.33
N TRP A 184 13.51 -1.74 11.52
CA TRP A 184 14.60 -2.59 11.98
C TRP A 184 15.64 -1.82 12.80
N PHE A 185 16.11 -0.69 12.29
CA PHE A 185 17.09 0.14 13.00
C PHE A 185 16.50 0.74 14.28
N ALA A 186 15.21 1.09 14.29
CA ALA A 186 14.52 1.52 15.50
C ALA A 186 14.46 0.39 16.56
N ALA A 187 14.17 -0.84 16.15
CA ALA A 187 14.18 -2.00 17.05
C ALA A 187 15.57 -2.33 17.59
N LEU A 188 16.62 -2.24 16.76
CA LEU A 188 18.00 -2.41 17.17
C LEU A 188 18.45 -1.33 18.15
N TYR A 189 18.11 -0.07 17.86
CA TYR A 189 18.36 1.04 18.78
C TYR A 189 17.73 0.75 20.14
N ALA A 190 16.45 0.43 20.18
CA ALA A 190 15.74 0.17 21.43
C ALA A 190 16.38 -0.99 22.21
N HIS A 191 16.72 -2.10 21.55
CA HIS A 191 17.39 -3.22 22.19
C HIS A 191 18.72 -2.83 22.82
N LYS A 192 19.58 -2.11 22.09
CA LYS A 192 20.89 -1.68 22.60
C LYS A 192 20.79 -0.56 23.65
N ALA A 193 19.81 0.33 23.52
CA ALA A 193 19.57 1.39 24.49
C ALA A 193 19.09 0.83 25.83
N VAL A 194 18.20 -0.16 25.83
CA VAL A 194 17.79 -0.87 27.06
C VAL A 194 18.98 -1.52 27.75
N MET A 195 19.86 -2.18 27.00
CA MET A 195 21.07 -2.77 27.57
C MET A 195 22.02 -1.70 28.16
N ALA A 196 22.12 -0.54 27.52
CA ALA A 196 22.93 0.57 28.04
C ALA A 196 22.33 1.15 29.33
N ILE A 197 21.01 1.35 29.36
CA ILE A 197 20.29 1.87 30.54
C ILE A 197 20.39 0.86 31.70
N ALA A 198 20.24 -0.45 31.44
CA ALA A 198 20.35 -1.48 32.47
C ALA A 198 21.73 -1.50 33.15
N ARG A 199 22.81 -1.30 32.38
CA ARG A 199 24.18 -1.17 32.95
C ARG A 199 24.30 0.05 33.85
N GLU A 200 23.77 1.19 33.43
CA GLU A 200 23.78 2.42 34.22
C GLU A 200 22.87 2.32 35.45
N GLU A 201 21.75 1.58 35.37
CA GLU A 201 20.89 1.32 36.52
C GLU A 201 21.59 0.46 37.58
N THR A 202 22.35 -0.55 37.16
CA THR A 202 23.17 -1.34 38.08
C THR A 202 24.16 -0.46 38.84
N LEU A 203 24.89 0.39 38.12
CA LEU A 203 25.83 1.34 38.71
C LEU A 203 25.15 2.38 39.62
N ALA A 204 23.95 2.85 39.25
CA ALA A 204 23.16 3.76 40.07
C ALA A 204 22.67 3.10 41.37
N ARG A 205 22.31 1.82 41.35
CA ARG A 205 21.95 1.05 42.54
C ARG A 205 23.14 0.85 43.48
N GLU A 206 24.36 0.61 42.96
CA GLU A 206 25.59 0.54 43.73
C GLU A 206 25.88 1.88 44.39
N THR A 207 25.71 2.97 43.64
CA THR A 207 25.87 4.35 44.15
C THR A 207 24.86 4.66 45.27
N LEU A 208 23.59 4.23 45.12
CA LEU A 208 22.54 4.34 46.13
C LEU A 208 22.92 3.56 47.42
N ALA A 209 23.41 2.33 47.26
CA ALA A 209 23.83 1.49 48.38
C ALA A 209 24.99 2.18 49.16
N ALA A 210 25.98 2.75 48.45
CA ALA A 210 27.07 3.52 49.03
C ALA A 210 26.58 4.78 49.78
N ALA A 211 25.65 5.54 49.17
CA ALA A 211 25.02 6.71 49.80
C ALA A 211 24.28 6.34 51.09
N ARG A 212 23.50 5.26 51.11
CA ARG A 212 22.81 4.76 52.31
C ARG A 212 23.80 4.32 53.39
N ALA A 213 24.92 3.66 53.05
CA ALA A 213 25.96 3.25 54.01
C ALA A 213 26.63 4.49 54.64
N ARG A 214 26.98 5.50 53.85
CA ARG A 214 27.57 6.77 54.35
C ARG A 214 26.60 7.57 55.20
N TYR A 215 25.31 7.58 54.85
CA TYR A 215 24.26 8.22 55.67
C TYR A 215 24.14 7.55 57.04
N ARG A 216 24.11 6.24 57.11
CA ARG A 216 24.12 5.50 58.38
C ARG A 216 25.35 5.77 59.24
N ALA A 217 26.49 6.04 58.61
CA ALA A 217 27.73 6.39 59.25
C ALA A 217 27.83 7.89 59.59
N GLY A 218 26.79 8.68 59.38
CA GLY A 218 26.79 10.13 59.61
C GLY A 218 27.64 10.94 58.62
N ARG A 219 28.08 10.34 57.51
CA ARG A 219 29.01 10.95 56.55
C ARG A 219 28.34 11.41 55.25
N ALA A 220 27.02 11.36 55.14
CA ALA A 220 26.22 11.86 54.02
C ALA A 220 24.87 12.35 54.49
N SER A 221 24.22 13.24 53.72
CA SER A 221 22.89 13.77 54.03
C SER A 221 21.79 12.83 53.55
N LEU A 222 20.59 12.94 54.14
CA LEU A 222 19.40 12.27 53.61
C LEU A 222 19.08 12.71 52.17
N ALA A 223 19.36 13.99 51.88
CA ALA A 223 19.16 14.51 50.50
C ALA A 223 20.04 13.79 49.47
N ASP A 224 21.23 13.29 49.83
CA ASP A 224 22.09 12.52 48.92
C ASP A 224 21.51 11.13 48.64
N VAL A 225 20.91 10.50 49.64
CA VAL A 225 20.20 9.21 49.48
C VAL A 225 18.98 9.37 48.56
N LEU A 226 18.15 10.37 48.79
CA LEU A 226 16.96 10.64 47.99
C LEU A 226 17.32 11.01 46.53
N ARG A 227 18.42 11.76 46.32
CA ARG A 227 18.91 12.04 44.94
C ARG A 227 19.34 10.76 44.23
N ALA A 228 20.01 9.83 44.90
CA ALA A 228 20.41 8.56 44.33
C ALA A 228 19.21 7.68 44.04
N GLU A 229 18.16 7.68 44.86
CA GLU A 229 16.88 6.97 44.60
C GLU A 229 16.19 7.53 43.35
N LEU A 230 16.04 8.85 43.28
CA LEU A 230 15.47 9.52 42.10
C LEU A 230 16.24 9.19 40.81
N ALA A 231 17.58 9.08 40.89
CA ALA A 231 18.39 8.69 39.73
C ALA A 231 18.08 7.29 39.25
N VAL A 232 17.89 6.31 40.16
CA VAL A 232 17.50 4.92 39.81
C VAL A 232 16.11 4.89 39.17
N ASP A 233 15.13 5.57 39.74
CA ASP A 233 13.76 5.57 39.21
C ASP A 233 13.65 6.32 37.87
N ALA A 234 14.43 7.37 37.68
CA ALA A 234 14.53 8.07 36.38
C ALA A 234 15.08 7.14 35.28
N LEU A 235 16.03 6.25 35.61
CA LEU A 235 16.56 5.26 34.68
C LEU A 235 15.53 4.19 34.33
N ARG A 236 14.73 3.73 35.29
CA ARG A 236 13.62 2.79 35.06
C ARG A 236 12.57 3.40 34.14
N ASN A 237 12.11 4.60 34.44
CA ASN A 237 11.17 5.32 33.59
C ASN A 237 11.70 5.50 32.15
N ARG A 238 13.00 5.69 32.01
CA ARG A 238 13.64 5.78 30.70
C ARG A 238 13.69 4.42 29.99
N ALA A 239 13.96 3.33 30.71
CA ALA A 239 13.95 1.99 30.18
C ALA A 239 12.54 1.63 29.64
N ASP A 240 11.48 1.90 30.39
CA ASP A 240 10.10 1.63 30.02
C ASP A 240 9.71 2.35 28.72
N ARG A 241 10.07 3.62 28.57
CA ARG A 241 9.85 4.38 27.34
C ARG A 241 10.59 3.78 26.14
N VAL A 242 11.82 3.33 26.32
CA VAL A 242 12.59 2.68 25.26
C VAL A 242 12.03 1.30 24.94
N HIS A 243 11.55 0.56 25.92
CA HIS A 243 10.83 -0.71 25.71
C HIS A 243 9.59 -0.51 24.87
N ALA A 244 8.78 0.50 25.16
CA ALA A 244 7.58 0.83 24.38
C ALA A 244 7.92 1.18 22.93
N THR A 245 8.95 2.01 22.69
CA THR A 245 9.40 2.33 21.32
C THR A 245 9.90 1.10 20.57
N GLY A 246 10.61 0.21 21.27
CA GLY A 246 11.06 -1.06 20.71
C GLY A 246 9.91 -2.03 20.37
N ALA A 247 8.87 -2.06 21.20
CA ALA A 247 7.67 -2.84 20.94
C ALA A 247 6.93 -2.31 19.70
N ALA A 248 6.76 -1.00 19.57
CA ALA A 248 6.16 -0.36 18.40
C ALA A 248 6.95 -0.66 17.11
N ALA A 249 8.29 -0.60 17.16
CA ALA A 249 9.13 -0.93 16.03
C ALA A 249 8.98 -2.42 15.62
N ARG A 250 8.96 -3.34 16.57
CA ARG A 250 8.70 -4.77 16.30
C ARG A 250 7.32 -5.03 15.73
N ALA A 251 6.28 -4.36 16.24
CA ALA A 251 4.93 -4.44 15.69
C ALA A 251 4.89 -3.99 14.23
N ARG A 252 5.62 -2.90 13.89
CA ARG A 252 5.75 -2.43 12.50
C ARG A 252 6.44 -3.45 11.60
N ILE A 253 7.52 -4.10 12.07
CA ILE A 253 8.18 -5.18 11.33
C ILE A 253 7.20 -6.35 11.11
N THR A 254 6.48 -6.79 12.14
CA THR A 254 5.48 -7.86 12.07
C THR A 254 4.41 -7.55 11.01
N GLN A 255 3.90 -6.32 10.98
CA GLN A 255 2.95 -5.85 9.97
C GLN A 255 3.54 -5.92 8.56
N ILE A 256 4.76 -5.42 8.35
CA ILE A 256 5.41 -5.41 7.04
C ILE A 256 5.68 -6.82 6.52
N LEU A 257 6.09 -7.73 7.41
CA LEU A 257 6.34 -9.14 7.08
C LEU A 257 5.06 -9.96 6.95
N ALA A 258 3.90 -9.40 7.30
CA ALA A 258 2.61 -10.11 7.36
C ALA A 258 2.68 -11.42 8.18
N CYS A 259 3.45 -11.40 9.27
CA CYS A 259 3.61 -12.55 10.17
C CYS A 259 2.64 -12.45 11.35
N PRO A 260 2.08 -13.58 11.84
CA PRO A 260 1.16 -13.57 12.99
C PRO A 260 1.87 -13.30 14.33
N ARG A 261 3.18 -13.55 14.41
CA ARG A 261 4.00 -13.34 15.61
C ARG A 261 5.28 -12.58 15.28
N PRO A 262 5.77 -11.71 16.19
CA PRO A 262 7.00 -10.96 15.97
C PRO A 262 8.19 -11.92 15.89
N PRO A 263 9.02 -11.84 14.83
CA PRO A 263 10.21 -12.68 14.68
C PRO A 263 11.32 -12.25 15.64
N THR A 264 12.20 -13.19 15.99
CA THR A 264 13.43 -12.89 16.73
C THR A 264 14.43 -12.26 15.77
N LEU A 265 14.81 -11.00 16.01
CA LEU A 265 15.72 -10.24 15.14
C LEU A 265 17.19 -10.46 15.48
N ALA A 266 18.06 -10.39 14.47
CA ALA A 266 19.50 -10.30 14.69
C ALA A 266 19.83 -8.96 15.39
N THR A 267 20.75 -9.00 16.37
CA THR A 267 21.11 -7.86 17.24
C THR A 267 22.36 -7.10 16.79
N GLN A 268 22.97 -7.51 15.67
CA GLN A 268 24.09 -6.82 15.06
C GLN A 268 23.63 -5.75 14.08
N TRP A 269 24.37 -4.64 14.00
CA TRP A 269 24.13 -3.63 12.99
C TRP A 269 24.49 -4.23 11.62
N PRO A 270 23.55 -4.29 10.67
CA PRO A 270 23.88 -4.73 9.32
C PRO A 270 24.73 -3.66 8.62
N ALA A 271 25.66 -4.07 7.79
CA ALA A 271 26.34 -3.14 6.88
C ALA A 271 25.44 -2.89 5.67
N LEU A 272 25.01 -1.65 5.48
CA LEU A 272 24.36 -1.21 4.24
C LEU A 272 25.44 -0.79 3.23
N PRO A 273 25.26 -1.11 1.94
CA PRO A 273 26.18 -0.64 0.91
C PRO A 273 26.11 0.89 0.84
N ALA A 274 27.26 1.54 1.01
CA ALA A 274 27.36 2.98 0.86
C ALA A 274 27.21 3.34 -0.63
N ALA A 275 26.12 3.97 -1.01
CA ALA A 275 25.97 4.56 -2.34
C ALA A 275 26.82 5.85 -2.41
N GLY A 276 27.79 5.90 -3.34
CA GLY A 276 28.54 7.12 -3.58
C GLY A 276 27.66 8.19 -4.26
N PRO A 277 27.84 9.50 -3.92
CA PRO A 277 26.96 10.58 -4.38
C PRO A 277 26.89 10.76 -5.91
N ALA A 278 27.97 10.54 -6.63
CA ALA A 278 28.00 10.65 -8.09
C ALA A 278 27.16 9.57 -8.81
N ILE A 279 26.99 8.40 -8.20
CA ILE A 279 26.20 7.30 -8.75
C ILE A 279 24.71 7.56 -8.53
N ALA A 280 24.35 8.27 -7.47
CA ALA A 280 22.98 8.53 -7.06
C ALA A 280 22.20 9.36 -8.10
N ILE A 281 22.79 10.44 -8.64
CA ILE A 281 22.10 11.33 -9.59
C ILE A 281 21.82 10.60 -10.93
N GLY A 282 22.79 9.83 -11.46
CA GLY A 282 22.62 9.06 -12.69
C GLY A 282 21.55 7.95 -12.56
N ARG A 283 21.42 7.35 -11.39
CA ARG A 283 20.42 6.31 -11.10
C ARG A 283 19.02 6.88 -10.97
N MET A 284 18.86 8.11 -10.51
CA MET A 284 17.58 8.74 -10.24
C MET A 284 16.67 8.82 -11.47
N VAL A 285 17.21 8.96 -12.69
CA VAL A 285 16.42 9.01 -13.93
C VAL A 285 15.66 7.70 -14.19
N ARG A 286 16.15 6.59 -13.65
CA ARG A 286 15.53 5.25 -13.77
C ARG A 286 14.77 4.83 -12.51
N GLN A 287 14.51 5.76 -11.62
CA GLN A 287 13.76 5.50 -10.41
C GLN A 287 12.28 5.21 -10.77
N PRO A 288 11.68 4.11 -10.24
CA PRO A 288 10.35 3.66 -10.64
C PRO A 288 9.25 4.72 -10.51
N LEU A 289 9.28 5.57 -9.47
CA LEU A 289 8.33 6.67 -9.29
C LEU A 289 8.33 7.63 -10.49
N LEU A 290 9.52 7.99 -11.00
CA LEU A 290 9.63 8.88 -12.16
C LEU A 290 9.24 8.16 -13.46
N LEU A 291 9.52 6.87 -13.57
CA LEU A 291 9.08 6.07 -14.71
C LEU A 291 7.56 5.95 -14.74
N ALA A 292 6.92 5.72 -13.60
CA ALA A 292 5.46 5.69 -13.46
C ALA A 292 4.84 7.03 -13.88
N ALA A 293 5.29 8.13 -13.30
CA ALA A 293 4.78 9.47 -13.63
C ALA A 293 4.97 9.84 -15.12
N ARG A 294 6.09 9.43 -15.71
CA ARG A 294 6.34 9.61 -17.16
C ARG A 294 5.35 8.80 -17.99
N ASP A 295 5.06 7.58 -17.61
CA ASP A 295 4.13 6.74 -18.35
C ASP A 295 2.67 7.19 -18.13
N GLU A 296 2.31 7.75 -16.97
CA GLU A 296 1.04 8.46 -16.73
C GLU A 296 0.89 9.68 -17.66
N TRP A 297 1.95 10.49 -17.81
CA TRP A 297 1.95 11.58 -18.79
C TRP A 297 1.78 11.06 -20.22
N ARG A 298 2.46 9.98 -20.61
CA ARG A 298 2.27 9.35 -21.93
C ARG A 298 0.86 8.82 -22.13
N ALA A 299 0.24 8.26 -21.08
CA ALA A 299 -1.16 7.82 -21.12
C ALA A 299 -2.10 9.03 -21.33
N ALA A 300 -1.90 10.13 -20.61
CA ALA A 300 -2.66 11.36 -20.79
C ALA A 300 -2.48 11.94 -22.21
N ARG A 301 -1.27 11.92 -22.75
CA ARG A 301 -0.98 12.34 -24.13
C ARG A 301 -1.67 11.43 -25.17
N ALA A 302 -1.74 10.13 -24.92
CA ALA A 302 -2.51 9.21 -25.76
C ALA A 302 -4.03 9.51 -25.70
N GLY A 303 -4.52 10.02 -24.57
CA GLY A 303 -5.87 10.53 -24.40
C GLY A 303 -6.24 11.68 -25.34
N VAL A 304 -5.26 12.51 -25.69
CA VAL A 304 -5.44 13.56 -26.75
C VAL A 304 -5.76 12.91 -28.08
N GLY A 305 -5.15 11.77 -28.41
CA GLY A 305 -5.44 11.01 -29.62
C GLY A 305 -6.89 10.51 -29.66
N ILE A 306 -7.44 10.09 -28.51
CA ILE A 306 -8.85 9.68 -28.40
C ILE A 306 -9.78 10.89 -28.65
N ALA A 307 -9.46 12.06 -28.08
CA ALA A 307 -10.24 13.27 -28.30
C ALA A 307 -10.18 13.73 -29.77
N LYS A 308 -9.03 13.59 -30.43
CA LYS A 308 -8.88 13.90 -31.87
C LYS A 308 -9.65 12.94 -32.76
N SER A 309 -9.76 11.66 -32.41
CA SER A 309 -10.55 10.70 -33.20
C SER A 309 -12.03 11.02 -33.21
N ALA A 310 -12.54 11.74 -32.19
CA ALA A 310 -13.96 12.15 -32.11
C ALA A 310 -14.40 13.16 -33.22
N TYR A 311 -13.48 13.67 -34.02
CA TYR A 311 -13.78 14.47 -35.22
C TYR A 311 -14.10 13.61 -36.45
N TRP A 312 -13.81 12.32 -36.39
CA TRP A 312 -14.17 11.35 -37.43
C TRP A 312 -15.52 10.71 -37.10
N PRO A 313 -16.34 10.40 -38.13
CA PRO A 313 -17.61 9.72 -37.88
C PRO A 313 -17.40 8.30 -37.37
N ALA A 314 -18.26 7.88 -36.44
CA ALA A 314 -18.45 6.47 -36.14
C ALA A 314 -19.45 5.89 -37.17
N ILE A 315 -19.20 4.65 -37.58
CA ILE A 315 -20.02 3.94 -38.58
C ILE A 315 -20.71 2.77 -37.88
N THR A 316 -22.01 2.60 -38.12
CA THR A 316 -22.71 1.38 -37.72
C THR A 316 -23.34 0.72 -38.98
N VAL A 317 -22.99 -0.52 -39.18
CA VAL A 317 -23.58 -1.38 -40.23
C VAL A 317 -24.71 -2.17 -39.60
N LYS A 318 -25.85 -2.21 -40.26
CA LYS A 318 -27.03 -2.97 -39.82
C LYS A 318 -27.50 -3.87 -40.96
N ALA A 319 -27.87 -5.08 -40.64
CA ALA A 319 -28.58 -6.01 -41.55
C ALA A 319 -29.77 -6.60 -40.79
N ALA A 320 -30.93 -6.60 -41.37
CA ALA A 320 -32.14 -7.10 -40.75
C ALA A 320 -33.03 -7.84 -41.74
N TYR A 321 -33.57 -8.97 -41.30
CA TYR A 321 -34.60 -9.74 -42.04
C TYR A 321 -35.94 -9.53 -41.36
N GLY A 322 -36.93 -9.11 -42.15
CA GLY A 322 -38.31 -8.90 -41.71
C GLY A 322 -39.25 -9.96 -42.31
N LYS A 323 -39.94 -10.69 -41.46
CA LYS A 323 -41.03 -11.60 -41.85
C LYS A 323 -42.33 -10.80 -41.90
N ASP A 324 -42.91 -10.66 -43.09
CA ASP A 324 -44.24 -10.09 -43.29
C ASP A 324 -45.30 -11.20 -43.10
N PHE A 325 -46.34 -10.92 -42.34
CA PHE A 325 -47.44 -11.83 -42.05
C PHE A 325 -48.69 -11.55 -42.88
N PHE A 326 -48.70 -10.50 -43.69
CA PHE A 326 -49.83 -10.23 -44.59
C PHE A 326 -49.85 -11.24 -45.73
N PRO A 327 -51.01 -11.83 -46.06
CA PRO A 327 -51.11 -12.86 -47.10
C PRO A 327 -50.59 -12.36 -48.45
N GLY A 328 -49.65 -13.09 -49.04
CA GLY A 328 -49.07 -12.73 -50.33
C GLY A 328 -47.94 -11.70 -50.32
N SER A 329 -47.60 -11.16 -49.16
CA SER A 329 -46.45 -10.24 -49.03
C SER A 329 -45.10 -10.95 -49.00
N PRO A 330 -44.08 -10.43 -49.69
CA PRO A 330 -42.72 -10.97 -49.60
C PRO A 330 -42.06 -10.62 -48.26
N ASN A 331 -41.08 -11.43 -47.85
CA ASN A 331 -40.21 -11.07 -46.72
C ASN A 331 -39.19 -10.02 -47.16
N TRP A 332 -38.66 -9.24 -46.18
CA TRP A 332 -37.80 -8.10 -46.43
C TRP A 332 -36.40 -8.34 -45.93
N LEU A 333 -35.39 -7.96 -46.71
CA LEU A 333 -34.02 -7.82 -46.27
C LEU A 333 -33.66 -6.33 -46.28
N SER A 334 -33.30 -5.81 -45.11
CA SER A 334 -32.88 -4.42 -44.94
C SER A 334 -31.39 -4.36 -44.62
N VAL A 335 -30.65 -3.57 -45.38
CA VAL A 335 -29.24 -3.22 -45.05
C VAL A 335 -29.16 -1.72 -44.88
N GLY A 336 -28.55 -1.31 -43.76
CA GLY A 336 -28.45 0.09 -43.44
C GLY A 336 -27.05 0.48 -42.93
N LEU A 337 -26.63 1.68 -43.27
CA LEU A 337 -25.44 2.33 -42.77
C LEU A 337 -25.87 3.59 -42.02
N SER A 338 -25.37 3.75 -40.78
CA SER A 338 -25.58 4.99 -40.04
C SER A 338 -24.23 5.61 -39.63
N PHE A 339 -24.14 6.91 -39.75
CA PHE A 339 -22.93 7.69 -39.49
C PHE A 339 -23.25 8.72 -38.40
N SER A 340 -22.37 8.83 -37.40
CA SER A 340 -22.43 9.94 -36.44
C SER A 340 -21.59 11.10 -36.97
N LEU A 341 -22.26 12.19 -37.40
CA LEU A 341 -21.55 13.36 -37.96
C LEU A 341 -21.34 14.43 -36.87
N PRO A 342 -20.07 14.84 -36.61
CA PRO A 342 -19.77 15.92 -35.67
C PRO A 342 -20.03 17.31 -36.33
N ILE A 343 -21.31 17.72 -36.50
CA ILE A 343 -21.71 18.91 -37.20
C ILE A 343 -21.38 20.18 -36.40
N PHE A 344 -21.46 20.13 -35.07
CA PHE A 344 -21.16 21.24 -34.15
C PHE A 344 -19.95 20.95 -33.28
N PRO A 345 -18.71 21.01 -33.79
CA PRO A 345 -17.52 20.61 -33.07
C PRO A 345 -17.13 21.56 -31.93
N ALA A 346 -17.43 22.87 -32.04
CA ALA A 346 -16.95 23.91 -31.15
C ALA A 346 -17.31 23.69 -29.66
N GLU A 347 -18.55 23.32 -29.38
CA GLU A 347 -19.03 23.15 -28.01
C GLU A 347 -18.78 21.75 -27.42
N ARG A 348 -18.46 20.77 -28.26
CA ARG A 348 -18.33 19.38 -27.81
C ARG A 348 -16.95 18.80 -28.08
N GLN A 349 -16.55 18.69 -29.34
CA GLN A 349 -15.27 18.06 -29.72
C GLN A 349 -14.08 18.93 -29.33
N ASP A 350 -14.15 20.24 -29.60
CA ASP A 350 -13.09 21.18 -29.27
C ASP A 350 -12.89 21.26 -27.76
N GLN A 351 -13.96 21.37 -26.98
CA GLN A 351 -13.91 21.38 -25.52
C GLN A 351 -13.33 20.08 -24.95
N ARG A 352 -13.66 18.92 -25.54
CA ARG A 352 -13.07 17.63 -25.17
C ARG A 352 -11.59 17.54 -25.52
N LEU A 353 -11.20 18.08 -26.66
CA LEU A 353 -9.81 18.12 -27.10
C LEU A 353 -8.98 19.03 -26.16
N ASP A 354 -9.50 20.22 -25.85
CA ASP A 354 -8.82 21.16 -24.96
C ASP A 354 -8.74 20.62 -23.52
N ALA A 355 -9.78 19.97 -23.02
CA ALA A 355 -9.74 19.25 -21.77
C ALA A 355 -8.69 18.11 -21.77
N ALA A 356 -8.55 17.37 -22.87
CA ALA A 356 -7.55 16.33 -22.99
C ALA A 356 -6.11 16.90 -23.07
N ARG A 357 -5.93 18.05 -23.76
CA ARG A 357 -4.65 18.79 -23.79
C ARG A 357 -4.27 19.28 -22.40
N ALA A 358 -5.23 19.90 -21.68
CA ALA A 358 -5.01 20.38 -20.32
C ALA A 358 -4.60 19.23 -19.37
N ARG A 359 -5.27 18.08 -19.44
CA ARG A 359 -4.88 16.86 -18.67
C ARG A 359 -3.48 16.37 -19.03
N SER A 360 -3.08 16.44 -20.30
CA SER A 360 -1.73 16.07 -20.72
C SER A 360 -0.68 17.03 -20.17
N LEU A 361 -0.96 18.33 -20.11
CA LEU A 361 -0.07 19.33 -19.50
C LEU A 361 -0.02 19.18 -17.99
N GLU A 362 -1.15 18.95 -17.32
CA GLU A 362 -1.21 18.63 -15.90
C GLU A 362 -0.31 17.43 -15.54
N ALA A 363 -0.43 16.33 -16.27
CA ALA A 363 0.38 15.15 -16.05
C ALA A 363 1.88 15.40 -16.30
N ARG A 364 2.22 16.27 -17.28
CA ARG A 364 3.59 16.71 -17.53
C ARG A 364 4.14 17.50 -16.35
N TYR A 365 3.42 18.51 -15.89
CA TYR A 365 3.87 19.32 -14.75
C TYR A 365 3.97 18.49 -13.47
N ARG A 366 3.09 17.52 -13.27
CA ARG A 366 3.19 16.56 -12.16
C ARG A 366 4.49 15.73 -12.23
N TYR A 367 4.86 15.25 -13.42
CA TYR A 367 6.15 14.56 -13.62
C TYR A 367 7.35 15.48 -13.32
N GLU A 368 7.31 16.73 -13.79
CA GLU A 368 8.37 17.72 -13.55
C GLU A 368 8.49 18.04 -12.04
N ASP A 369 7.37 18.28 -11.36
CA ASP A 369 7.34 18.53 -9.91
C ASP A 369 7.91 17.35 -9.11
N GLN A 370 7.45 16.14 -9.41
CA GLN A 370 7.99 14.93 -8.77
C GLN A 370 9.50 14.77 -9.00
N SER A 371 9.98 15.10 -10.18
CA SER A 371 11.43 15.08 -10.49
C SER A 371 12.21 16.08 -9.62
N LEU A 372 11.68 17.30 -9.45
CA LEU A 372 12.28 18.32 -8.60
C LEU A 372 12.24 17.91 -7.11
N ALA A 373 11.10 17.41 -6.65
CA ALA A 373 10.92 16.94 -5.28
C ALA A 373 11.89 15.79 -4.93
N LEU A 374 12.05 14.83 -5.83
CA LEU A 374 12.97 13.71 -5.65
C LEU A 374 14.43 14.19 -5.59
N ARG A 375 14.83 15.11 -6.47
CA ARG A 375 16.19 15.71 -6.44
C ARG A 375 16.46 16.46 -5.15
N ARG A 376 15.49 17.26 -4.69
CA ARG A 376 15.60 17.97 -3.41
C ARG A 376 15.76 16.99 -2.26
N ARG A 377 14.92 15.94 -2.22
CA ARG A 377 14.94 14.94 -1.17
C ARG A 377 16.26 14.18 -1.12
N LEU A 378 16.81 13.79 -2.27
CA LEU A 378 18.10 13.12 -2.36
C LEU A 378 19.23 14.00 -1.82
N ARG A 379 19.32 15.27 -2.26
CA ARG A 379 20.35 16.20 -1.78
C ARG A 379 20.26 16.44 -0.28
N SER A 380 19.04 16.56 0.24
CA SER A 380 18.81 16.69 1.69
C SER A 380 19.30 15.47 2.46
N ALA A 381 18.98 14.26 1.97
CA ALA A 381 19.42 13.02 2.58
C ALA A 381 20.95 12.84 2.53
N GLU A 382 21.59 13.17 1.41
CA GLU A 382 23.07 13.14 1.28
C GLU A 382 23.75 14.10 2.26
N SER A 383 23.24 15.33 2.37
CA SER A 383 23.76 16.33 3.32
C SER A 383 23.61 15.87 4.77
N LEU A 384 22.44 15.32 5.11
CA LEU A 384 22.16 14.80 6.44
C LEU A 384 23.03 13.57 6.76
N HIS A 385 23.21 12.66 5.81
CA HIS A 385 24.10 11.49 5.95
C HIS A 385 25.53 11.93 6.26
N ALA A 386 26.06 12.92 5.54
CA ALA A 386 27.41 13.45 5.77
C ALA A 386 27.53 14.13 7.15
N ALA A 387 26.50 14.84 7.60
CA ALA A 387 26.45 15.47 8.92
C ALA A 387 26.45 14.40 10.03
N LEU A 388 25.53 13.42 9.95
CA LEU A 388 25.41 12.35 10.93
C LEU A 388 26.69 11.51 11.04
N LYS A 389 27.39 11.26 9.92
CA LYS A 389 28.67 10.57 9.92
C LYS A 389 29.73 11.34 10.75
N ARG A 390 29.79 12.67 10.61
CA ARG A 390 30.71 13.51 11.40
C ARG A 390 30.30 13.59 12.87
N GLU A 391 29.00 13.68 13.16
CA GLU A 391 28.47 13.70 14.53
C GLU A 391 28.79 12.39 15.25
N LEU A 392 28.48 11.24 14.63
CA LEU A 392 28.79 9.93 15.18
C LEU A 392 30.29 9.75 15.46
N ALA A 393 31.17 10.22 14.56
CA ALA A 393 32.61 10.17 14.75
C ALA A 393 33.03 11.01 15.97
N ARG A 394 32.51 12.22 16.15
CA ARG A 394 32.79 13.07 17.31
C ARG A 394 32.26 12.48 18.62
N THR A 395 31.05 11.93 18.59
CA THR A 395 30.43 11.29 19.76
C THR A 395 31.23 10.06 20.20
N GLN A 396 31.70 9.25 19.25
CA GLN A 396 32.51 8.04 19.51
C GLN A 396 33.93 8.37 19.93
N GLY A 397 34.60 9.32 19.26
CA GLY A 397 36.02 9.62 19.44
C GLY A 397 36.32 10.61 20.54
N ALA A 398 35.39 11.49 20.87
CA ALA A 398 35.65 12.54 21.88
C ALA A 398 34.60 12.58 23.01
N LEU A 399 33.31 12.79 22.69
CA LEU A 399 32.30 13.11 23.70
C LEU A 399 32.08 12.00 24.72
N LEU A 400 31.94 10.75 24.26
CA LEU A 400 31.69 9.60 25.14
C LEU A 400 32.93 9.21 25.95
N PRO A 401 34.17 9.16 25.41
CA PRO A 401 35.37 8.92 26.18
C PRO A 401 35.61 10.01 27.26
N THR A 402 35.48 11.29 26.89
CA THR A 402 35.63 12.41 27.83
C THR A 402 34.59 12.37 28.96
N ALA A 403 33.32 12.05 28.64
CA ALA A 403 32.27 11.89 29.65
C ALA A 403 32.57 10.75 30.62
N ARG A 404 33.15 9.64 30.16
CA ARG A 404 33.57 8.53 31.03
C ARG A 404 34.72 8.92 31.94
N ALA A 405 35.74 9.59 31.40
CA ALA A 405 36.87 10.10 32.20
C ALA A 405 36.40 11.11 33.27
N ALA A 406 35.49 12.01 32.89
CA ALA A 406 34.91 12.96 33.84
C ALA A 406 34.08 12.27 34.94
N PHE A 407 33.39 11.18 34.61
CA PHE A 407 32.66 10.39 35.61
C PHE A 407 33.61 9.69 36.59
N SER A 408 34.69 9.05 36.10
CA SER A 408 35.69 8.41 36.93
C SER A 408 36.32 9.46 37.91
N ALA A 409 36.77 10.57 37.38
CA ALA A 409 37.35 11.65 38.20
C ALA A 409 36.38 12.23 39.26
N ALA A 410 35.09 12.35 38.93
CA ALA A 410 34.06 12.79 39.86
C ALA A 410 33.81 11.76 40.97
N LEU A 411 33.85 10.46 40.61
CA LEU A 411 33.67 9.35 41.55
C LEU A 411 34.85 9.29 42.54
N ASP A 412 36.10 9.40 42.06
CA ASP A 412 37.31 9.43 42.89
C ASP A 412 37.31 10.63 43.85
N SER A 413 36.90 11.82 43.36
CA SER A 413 36.79 13.02 44.18
C SER A 413 35.69 12.92 45.24
N TYR A 414 34.58 12.24 44.93
CA TYR A 414 33.51 11.91 45.88
C TYR A 414 33.99 10.90 46.95
N ALA A 415 34.69 9.86 46.53
CA ALA A 415 35.27 8.88 47.46
C ALA A 415 36.26 9.54 48.44
N ALA A 416 37.08 10.49 47.98
CA ALA A 416 37.98 11.30 48.78
C ALA A 416 37.31 12.37 49.64
N GLY A 417 35.97 12.50 49.59
CA GLY A 417 35.22 13.50 50.35
C GLY A 417 35.34 14.96 49.86
N ARG A 418 35.94 15.18 48.66
CA ARG A 418 36.16 16.53 48.10
C ARG A 418 34.95 17.08 47.35
N LEU A 419 34.05 16.21 46.85
CA LEU A 419 32.84 16.59 46.14
C LEU A 419 31.60 15.95 46.78
N GLY A 420 30.46 16.66 46.68
CA GLY A 420 29.15 16.09 47.02
C GLY A 420 28.63 15.09 45.99
N MET A 421 27.58 14.35 46.36
CA MET A 421 26.96 13.28 45.55
C MET A 421 26.39 13.77 44.20
N THR A 422 26.07 15.06 44.10
CA THR A 422 25.53 15.66 42.86
C THR A 422 26.50 15.59 41.69
N ALA A 423 27.81 15.68 41.93
CA ALA A 423 28.84 15.69 40.90
C ALA A 423 28.96 14.33 40.16
N PRO A 424 29.15 13.19 40.85
CA PRO A 424 29.18 11.90 40.18
C PRO A 424 27.85 11.51 39.52
N LEU A 425 26.69 11.83 40.13
CA LEU A 425 25.39 11.56 39.52
C LEU A 425 25.18 12.36 38.21
N ALA A 426 25.56 13.62 38.19
CA ALA A 426 25.50 14.45 36.99
C ALA A 426 26.48 13.96 35.91
N ALA A 427 27.68 13.50 36.29
CA ALA A 427 28.63 12.94 35.35
C ALA A 427 28.17 11.61 34.78
N GLN A 428 27.60 10.73 35.62
CA GLN A 428 26.93 9.47 35.15
C GLN A 428 25.81 9.74 34.15
N GLY A 429 24.95 10.74 34.46
CA GLY A 429 23.89 11.14 33.52
C GLY A 429 24.43 11.60 32.16
N ARG A 430 25.61 12.23 32.11
CA ARG A 430 26.29 12.63 30.88
C ARG A 430 26.81 11.39 30.10
N VAL A 431 27.38 10.40 30.79
CA VAL A 431 27.83 9.16 30.16
C VAL A 431 26.66 8.48 29.47
N LEU A 432 25.54 8.27 30.17
CA LEU A 432 24.32 7.68 29.56
C LEU A 432 23.80 8.53 28.40
N LYS A 433 23.75 9.84 28.54
CA LYS A 433 23.35 10.78 27.49
C LYS A 433 24.13 10.54 26.20
N TYR A 434 25.46 10.53 26.28
CA TYR A 434 26.30 10.33 25.09
C TYR A 434 26.33 8.89 24.59
N ALA A 435 26.15 7.90 25.46
CA ALA A 435 25.99 6.50 25.04
C ALA A 435 24.70 6.31 24.21
N LEU A 436 23.58 6.88 24.65
CA LEU A 436 22.32 6.84 23.92
C LEU A 436 22.35 7.71 22.65
N LEU A 437 23.00 8.89 22.71
CA LEU A 437 23.20 9.75 21.54
C LEU A 437 23.95 8.99 20.44
N ARG A 438 25.05 8.32 20.76
CA ARG A 438 25.80 7.48 19.81
C ARG A 438 24.92 6.42 19.13
N LEU A 439 24.05 5.75 19.92
CA LEU A 439 23.15 4.72 19.39
C LEU A 439 22.08 5.34 18.48
N ASN A 440 21.58 6.51 18.84
CA ASN A 440 20.59 7.25 18.04
C ASN A 440 21.21 7.75 16.72
N GLU A 441 22.38 8.39 16.79
CA GLU A 441 23.12 8.85 15.61
C GLU A 441 23.42 7.68 14.65
N ARG A 442 23.78 6.50 15.19
CA ARG A 442 23.98 5.29 14.38
C ARG A 442 22.67 4.85 13.71
N LYS A 443 21.55 4.82 14.45
CA LYS A 443 20.22 4.52 13.91
C LYS A 443 19.84 5.49 12.79
N ASP A 444 20.03 6.79 13.03
CA ASP A 444 19.66 7.84 12.08
C ASP A 444 20.55 7.77 10.82
N LEU A 445 21.85 7.52 10.97
CA LEU A 445 22.79 7.33 9.87
C LEU A 445 22.37 6.16 8.96
N GLU A 446 22.06 4.98 9.54
CA GLU A 446 21.63 3.81 8.76
C GLU A 446 20.24 4.03 8.14
N THR A 447 19.36 4.77 8.82
CA THR A 447 18.03 5.10 8.28
C THR A 447 18.15 6.03 7.06
N VAL A 448 19.02 7.05 7.13
CA VAL A 448 19.26 7.95 6.00
C VAL A 448 19.99 7.24 4.86
N ALA A 449 20.92 6.33 5.17
CA ALA A 449 21.54 5.48 4.15
C ALA A 449 20.50 4.62 3.43
N ALA A 450 19.55 4.04 4.16
CA ALA A 450 18.43 3.29 3.58
C ALA A 450 17.50 4.18 2.74
N GLU A 451 17.30 5.45 3.12
CA GLU A 451 16.54 6.42 2.33
C GLU A 451 17.23 6.75 1.02
N ILE A 452 18.54 6.99 1.03
CA ILE A 452 19.34 7.22 -0.18
C ILE A 452 19.26 6.00 -1.11
N ASP A 453 19.36 4.78 -0.58
CA ASP A 453 19.23 3.55 -1.37
C ASP A 453 17.85 3.46 -2.02
N TRP A 454 16.76 3.73 -1.27
CA TRP A 454 15.41 3.79 -1.82
C TRP A 454 15.25 4.84 -2.91
N LEU A 455 15.71 6.08 -2.68
CA LEU A 455 15.62 7.18 -3.66
C LEU A 455 16.43 6.93 -4.94
N THR A 456 17.43 6.05 -4.88
CA THR A 456 18.31 5.68 -6.00
C THR A 456 18.06 4.28 -6.54
N THR A 457 17.07 3.57 -6.00
CA THR A 457 16.70 2.23 -6.46
C THR A 457 16.30 2.27 -7.93
N GLN A 458 16.92 1.42 -8.73
CA GLN A 458 16.58 1.21 -10.14
C GLN A 458 15.70 -0.03 -10.27
N ARG A 459 14.94 -0.08 -11.35
CA ARG A 459 14.30 -1.32 -11.80
C ARG A 459 15.39 -2.40 -11.98
N SER A 460 15.48 -3.34 -11.06
CA SER A 460 16.29 -4.55 -11.27
C SER A 460 15.67 -5.31 -12.44
N GLY A 461 16.43 -5.49 -13.52
CA GLY A 461 16.00 -6.19 -14.72
C GLY A 461 15.70 -7.67 -14.44
N GLY A 462 14.48 -7.97 -14.02
CA GLY A 462 14.05 -9.30 -13.59
C GLY A 462 12.54 -9.50 -13.71
N TYR A 463 11.90 -9.03 -14.82
CA TYR A 463 10.74 -9.67 -15.39
C TYR A 463 11.16 -10.22 -16.76
N GLY A 464 12.03 -11.24 -16.72
CA GLY A 464 12.21 -12.16 -17.80
C GLY A 464 10.98 -13.06 -17.83
N ASN A 465 10.26 -13.01 -18.95
CA ASN A 465 9.45 -14.08 -19.54
C ASN A 465 9.08 -15.25 -18.60
N GLY A 466 7.97 -15.10 -17.87
CA GLY A 466 7.19 -16.20 -17.36
C GLY A 466 5.85 -16.14 -18.07
N GLN A 467 5.72 -17.02 -19.04
CA GLN A 467 4.52 -17.34 -19.83
C GLN A 467 3.32 -17.62 -18.93
#